data_c1fe660a4c69033679d528acf05dff12
#
_entry.id   c1fe660a4c69033679d528acf05dff12
#
_cell.length_a   1.000
_cell.length_b   1.000
_cell.length_c   1.000
_cell.angle_alpha   90.00
_cell.angle_beta   90.00
_cell.angle_gamma   90.00
#
_symmetry.space_group_name_H-M   'P 1'
#
loop_
_entity.id
_entity.type
_entity.pdbx_description
1 polymer ?
#
loop_
_entity_poly.entity_id
_entity_poly.type
_entity_poly.pdbx_seq_one_letter_code
_entity_poly.pdbx_strand_id
1 'polypeptide(L)'
;MAKIRPKVIDHSWLFDKPIAHRGLHGGGIIENSLTAYEAAIQKGFNIEIDVHILADDELVVFHDNTLERIFGESIELQDLTYEQLSRYTLPFVNERIPTFQEVLDYVNGRTGLLIEIKTYVRTRVAERIAEALDNYQGNYAIQSFSPTALSWYRKHVPTVPIGILASDVVSFALYWSNRIRPDFISYMVSNLNDRRSIVLRGKAPKVLAWTVTNPILEKKARSYAENIIFEGYLPDPNAKSVINIKKTRLI
;
A
#
# COMPACT_ATOMS: atom_id res chain seq x y z
N MET A 1 5.81 -8.70 -27.61
CA MET A 1 4.95 -8.29 -26.49
C MET A 1 3.88 -9.35 -26.29
N ALA A 2 4.01 -10.19 -25.28
CA ALA A 2 2.98 -11.14 -24.92
C ALA A 2 1.73 -10.36 -24.47
N LYS A 3 0.55 -10.70 -25.00
CA LYS A 3 -0.72 -10.14 -24.53
C LYS A 3 -0.97 -10.67 -23.13
N ILE A 4 -0.78 -9.81 -22.11
CA ILE A 4 -1.21 -10.09 -20.72
C ILE A 4 -2.72 -10.35 -20.80
N ARG A 5 -3.14 -11.59 -20.54
CA ARG A 5 -4.57 -11.91 -20.44
C ARG A 5 -5.11 -11.25 -19.19
N PRO A 6 -6.18 -10.45 -19.27
CA PRO A 6 -6.74 -9.81 -18.09
C PRO A 6 -7.29 -10.89 -17.14
N LYS A 7 -6.59 -11.11 -16.03
CA LYS A 7 -7.12 -11.83 -14.88
C LYS A 7 -8.02 -10.85 -14.14
N VAL A 8 -9.32 -11.11 -14.04
CA VAL A 8 -10.21 -10.34 -13.20
C VAL A 8 -9.79 -10.63 -11.75
N ILE A 9 -9.13 -9.67 -11.11
CA ILE A 9 -8.72 -9.80 -9.71
C ILE A 9 -9.92 -9.45 -8.84
N ASP A 10 -10.32 -10.37 -7.96
CA ASP A 10 -11.36 -10.12 -6.97
C ASP A 10 -10.86 -9.03 -5.99
N HIS A 11 -11.62 -7.96 -5.88
CA HIS A 11 -11.29 -6.83 -5.02
C HIS A 11 -11.86 -6.95 -3.59
N SER A 12 -12.67 -7.97 -3.32
CA SER A 12 -13.36 -8.09 -2.02
C SER A 12 -12.39 -8.24 -0.86
N TRP A 13 -11.30 -8.97 -1.07
CA TRP A 13 -10.26 -9.21 -0.07
C TRP A 13 -9.68 -7.91 0.54
N LEU A 14 -9.59 -6.84 -0.26
CA LEU A 14 -9.04 -5.56 0.16
C LEU A 14 -9.88 -4.90 1.27
N PHE A 15 -11.14 -5.30 1.42
CA PHE A 15 -12.09 -4.73 2.37
C PHE A 15 -12.56 -5.71 3.45
N ASP A 16 -12.10 -6.95 3.40
CA ASP A 16 -12.57 -8.01 4.29
C ASP A 16 -11.78 -8.08 5.61
N LYS A 17 -10.47 -7.83 5.55
CA LYS A 17 -9.56 -7.92 6.70
C LYS A 17 -8.72 -6.65 6.81
N PRO A 18 -8.40 -6.20 8.05
CA PRO A 18 -7.46 -5.10 8.25
C PRO A 18 -6.14 -5.35 7.54
N ILE A 19 -5.48 -4.27 7.14
CA ILE A 19 -4.22 -4.31 6.39
C ILE A 19 -3.11 -3.84 7.32
N ALA A 20 -2.13 -4.70 7.60
CA ALA A 20 -0.96 -4.37 8.41
C ALA A 20 0.00 -3.49 7.60
N HIS A 21 0.20 -2.24 8.03
CA HIS A 21 1.09 -1.27 7.40
C HIS A 21 2.53 -1.74 7.51
N ARG A 22 3.19 -2.01 6.37
CA ARG A 22 4.55 -2.57 6.29
C ARG A 22 4.72 -3.91 7.03
N GLY A 23 3.66 -4.74 7.07
CA GLY A 23 3.59 -5.93 7.89
C GLY A 23 3.21 -5.66 9.35
N LEU A 24 3.10 -6.70 10.16
CA LEU A 24 2.83 -6.58 11.59
C LEU A 24 4.14 -6.40 12.36
N HIS A 25 4.61 -5.17 12.40
CA HIS A 25 5.87 -4.77 13.02
C HIS A 25 5.69 -4.18 14.43
N GLY A 26 6.81 -4.01 15.15
CA GLY A 26 6.85 -3.55 16.54
C GLY A 26 7.28 -4.65 17.50
N GLY A 27 7.60 -4.30 18.76
CA GLY A 27 8.05 -5.29 19.74
C GLY A 27 9.33 -6.07 19.36
N GLY A 28 10.24 -5.43 18.62
CA GLY A 28 11.47 -6.06 18.14
C GLY A 28 11.38 -6.62 16.71
N ILE A 29 10.26 -6.44 16.04
CA ILE A 29 10.10 -6.77 14.60
C ILE A 29 10.15 -5.47 13.80
N ILE A 30 11.07 -5.37 12.85
CA ILE A 30 11.20 -4.20 11.98
C ILE A 30 10.16 -4.23 10.84
N GLU A 31 9.70 -3.05 10.42
CA GLU A 31 8.82 -2.87 9.27
C GLU A 31 9.43 -3.39 7.96
N ASN A 32 8.60 -3.77 7.00
CA ASN A 32 8.99 -4.23 5.66
C ASN A 32 10.01 -5.40 5.69
N SER A 33 9.94 -6.26 6.72
CA SER A 33 10.73 -7.49 6.85
C SER A 33 9.88 -8.74 6.61
N LEU A 34 10.50 -9.85 6.22
CA LEU A 34 9.79 -11.13 6.05
C LEU A 34 9.20 -11.61 7.39
N THR A 35 9.89 -11.33 8.51
CA THR A 35 9.37 -11.59 9.87
C THR A 35 8.08 -10.80 10.14
N ALA A 36 7.99 -9.52 9.74
CA ALA A 36 6.77 -8.72 9.91
C ALA A 36 5.62 -9.25 9.04
N TYR A 37 5.92 -9.76 7.86
CA TYR A 37 4.91 -10.36 6.98
C TYR A 37 4.40 -11.69 7.53
N GLU A 38 5.29 -12.55 8.04
CA GLU A 38 4.87 -13.78 8.71
C GLU A 38 3.96 -13.50 9.90
N ALA A 39 4.31 -12.54 10.74
CA ALA A 39 3.50 -12.14 11.89
C ALA A 39 2.09 -11.67 11.45
N ALA A 40 1.98 -10.91 10.35
CA ALA A 40 0.70 -10.48 9.79
C ALA A 40 -0.12 -11.66 9.26
N ILE A 41 0.50 -12.58 8.52
CA ILE A 41 -0.14 -13.78 7.95
C ILE A 41 -0.68 -14.67 9.07
N GLN A 42 0.10 -14.94 10.12
CA GLN A 42 -0.32 -15.77 11.26
C GLN A 42 -1.51 -15.19 12.03
N LYS A 43 -1.64 -13.86 12.04
CA LYS A 43 -2.78 -13.15 12.64
C LYS A 43 -3.96 -12.97 11.68
N GLY A 44 -3.83 -13.39 10.43
CA GLY A 44 -4.89 -13.33 9.43
C GLY A 44 -5.13 -11.94 8.84
N PHE A 45 -4.15 -11.04 8.88
CA PHE A 45 -4.20 -9.71 8.27
C PHE A 45 -3.71 -9.73 6.83
N ASN A 46 -4.22 -8.79 6.03
CA ASN A 46 -3.58 -8.42 4.78
C ASN A 46 -2.34 -7.56 5.05
N ILE A 47 -1.47 -7.42 4.05
CA ILE A 47 -0.19 -6.74 4.21
C ILE A 47 -0.12 -5.56 3.23
N GLU A 48 0.32 -4.42 3.73
CA GLU A 48 0.77 -3.31 2.89
C GLU A 48 2.30 -3.31 2.85
N ILE A 49 2.87 -2.99 1.67
CA ILE A 49 4.31 -2.96 1.41
C ILE A 49 4.70 -1.77 0.53
N ASP A 50 5.91 -1.26 0.74
CA ASP A 50 6.48 -0.12 0.01
C ASP A 50 7.54 -0.58 -1.00
N VAL A 51 7.37 -0.32 -2.29
CA VAL A 51 8.30 -0.79 -3.33
C VAL A 51 9.04 0.35 -3.99
N HIS A 52 10.37 0.27 -3.97
CA HIS A 52 11.31 1.14 -4.66
C HIS A 52 12.03 0.40 -5.79
N ILE A 53 12.61 1.18 -6.71
CA ILE A 53 13.53 0.70 -7.73
C ILE A 53 14.92 1.26 -7.48
N LEU A 54 15.94 0.40 -7.57
CA LEU A 54 17.34 0.75 -7.39
C LEU A 54 18.01 1.20 -8.70
N ALA A 55 19.29 1.58 -8.62
CA ALA A 55 20.08 2.03 -9.78
C ALA A 55 20.26 0.94 -10.85
N ASP A 56 20.25 -0.33 -10.46
CA ASP A 56 20.37 -1.51 -11.32
C ASP A 56 19.04 -2.11 -11.77
N ASP A 57 17.93 -1.35 -11.64
CA ASP A 57 16.56 -1.80 -11.96
C ASP A 57 16.03 -2.90 -11.03
N GLU A 58 16.71 -3.26 -9.94
CA GLU A 58 16.19 -4.20 -8.95
C GLU A 58 15.09 -3.54 -8.11
N LEU A 59 14.03 -4.29 -7.82
CA LEU A 59 12.93 -3.84 -6.97
C LEU A 59 13.16 -4.31 -5.53
N VAL A 60 13.09 -3.39 -4.58
CA VAL A 60 13.26 -3.67 -3.15
C VAL A 60 12.09 -3.16 -2.34
N VAL A 61 11.88 -3.78 -1.17
CA VAL A 61 10.78 -3.39 -0.28
C VAL A 61 11.37 -2.63 0.92
N PHE A 62 11.14 -1.31 0.92
CA PHE A 62 11.61 -0.38 1.92
C PHE A 62 10.77 0.90 1.89
N HIS A 63 10.59 1.59 3.03
CA HIS A 63 9.69 2.75 3.05
C HIS A 63 10.34 4.06 2.61
N ASP A 64 11.51 4.39 3.18
CA ASP A 64 12.12 5.71 3.02
C ASP A 64 12.90 5.83 1.70
N ASN A 65 13.08 7.06 1.22
CA ASN A 65 13.94 7.31 0.06
C ASN A 65 15.43 7.18 0.43
N THR A 66 15.79 7.30 1.71
CA THR A 66 17.17 7.22 2.22
C THR A 66 17.31 6.14 3.29
N LEU A 67 18.54 5.73 3.55
CA LEU A 67 18.86 4.77 4.61
C LEU A 67 18.94 5.42 6.01
N GLU A 68 18.69 6.74 6.13
CA GLU A 68 18.98 7.51 7.34
C GLU A 68 18.23 7.05 8.58
N ARG A 69 16.92 6.84 8.49
CA ARG A 69 16.08 6.51 9.67
C ARG A 69 16.42 5.13 10.27
N ILE A 70 16.74 4.16 9.42
CA ILE A 70 16.98 2.78 9.87
C ILE A 70 18.47 2.52 10.11
N PHE A 71 19.36 3.08 9.28
CA PHE A 71 20.79 2.77 9.29
C PHE A 71 21.69 3.96 9.67
N GLY A 72 21.14 5.17 9.79
CA GLY A 72 21.89 6.36 10.15
C GLY A 72 22.73 6.96 9.01
N GLU A 73 22.50 6.55 7.76
CA GLU A 73 23.24 6.98 6.59
C GLU A 73 22.36 7.76 5.61
N SER A 74 22.73 8.99 5.29
CA SER A 74 21.99 9.87 4.35
C SER A 74 22.29 9.50 2.89
N ILE A 75 22.11 8.22 2.55
CA ILE A 75 22.30 7.68 1.20
C ILE A 75 20.93 7.47 0.56
N GLU A 76 20.76 8.01 -0.66
CA GLU A 76 19.53 7.80 -1.46
C GLU A 76 19.46 6.36 -1.94
N LEU A 77 18.33 5.70 -1.66
CA LEU A 77 18.10 4.31 -2.03
C LEU A 77 18.21 4.08 -3.55
N GLN A 78 17.71 5.03 -4.34
CA GLN A 78 17.73 4.97 -5.81
C GLN A 78 19.14 5.04 -6.44
N ASP A 79 20.17 5.44 -5.68
CA ASP A 79 21.55 5.56 -6.14
C ASP A 79 22.36 4.28 -5.86
N LEU A 80 21.79 3.33 -5.13
CA LEU A 80 22.41 2.05 -4.79
C LEU A 80 22.04 0.96 -5.79
N THR A 81 22.97 0.03 -6.03
CA THR A 81 22.68 -1.29 -6.58
C THR A 81 22.24 -2.25 -5.49
N TYR A 82 21.59 -3.36 -5.84
CA TYR A 82 21.21 -4.36 -4.84
C TYR A 82 22.43 -5.01 -4.17
N GLU A 83 23.54 -5.20 -4.88
CA GLU A 83 24.79 -5.66 -4.28
C GLU A 83 25.26 -4.75 -3.14
N GLN A 84 25.18 -3.43 -3.33
CA GLN A 84 25.54 -2.47 -2.30
C GLN A 84 24.55 -2.50 -1.13
N LEU A 85 23.24 -2.51 -1.44
CA LEU A 85 22.17 -2.52 -0.44
C LEU A 85 22.15 -3.81 0.38
N SER A 86 22.51 -4.95 -0.20
CA SER A 86 22.51 -6.26 0.46
C SER A 86 23.53 -6.38 1.61
N ARG A 87 24.42 -5.40 1.78
CA ARG A 87 25.37 -5.32 2.90
C ARG A 87 24.71 -4.80 4.18
N TYR A 88 23.54 -4.20 4.08
CA TYR A 88 22.78 -3.71 5.22
C TYR A 88 21.90 -4.83 5.79
N THR A 89 21.99 -5.00 7.10
CA THR A 89 21.15 -5.95 7.85
C THR A 89 20.11 -5.15 8.64
N LEU A 90 18.84 -5.51 8.47
CA LEU A 90 17.75 -4.90 9.20
C LEU A 90 17.92 -5.14 10.71
N PRO A 91 17.77 -4.10 11.55
CA PRO A 91 17.93 -4.26 12.98
C PRO A 91 16.89 -5.23 13.57
N PHE A 92 17.28 -5.94 14.61
CA PHE A 92 16.46 -6.87 15.41
C PHE A 92 16.08 -8.21 14.74
N VAL A 93 16.05 -8.32 13.41
CA VAL A 93 15.55 -9.52 12.71
C VAL A 93 16.62 -10.31 11.95
N ASN A 94 17.85 -9.81 11.87
CA ASN A 94 18.96 -10.42 11.12
C ASN A 94 18.59 -10.80 9.67
N GLU A 95 17.78 -9.96 9.04
CA GLU A 95 17.37 -10.07 7.63
C GLU A 95 18.00 -8.92 6.83
N ARG A 96 18.17 -9.11 5.52
CA ARG A 96 18.50 -8.01 4.59
C ARG A 96 17.20 -7.26 4.22
N ILE A 97 17.34 -6.08 3.63
CA ILE A 97 16.22 -5.45 2.92
C ILE A 97 15.82 -6.43 1.79
N PRO A 98 14.57 -6.94 1.78
CA PRO A 98 14.19 -7.95 0.80
C PRO A 98 13.99 -7.33 -0.59
N THR A 99 14.29 -8.10 -1.63
CA THR A 99 13.80 -7.79 -2.97
C THR A 99 12.29 -7.98 -3.04
N PHE A 100 11.65 -7.30 -3.98
CA PHE A 100 10.21 -7.50 -4.20
C PHE A 100 9.88 -8.94 -4.60
N GLN A 101 10.75 -9.59 -5.38
CA GLN A 101 10.56 -11.00 -5.75
C GLN A 101 10.64 -11.92 -4.54
N GLU A 102 11.60 -11.71 -3.62
CA GLU A 102 11.68 -12.48 -2.36
C GLU A 102 10.40 -12.34 -1.54
N VAL A 103 9.79 -11.14 -1.49
CA VAL A 103 8.50 -10.93 -0.80
C VAL A 103 7.36 -11.66 -1.50
N LEU A 104 7.28 -11.61 -2.83
CA LEU A 104 6.25 -12.33 -3.60
C LEU A 104 6.34 -13.85 -3.38
N ASP A 105 7.55 -14.40 -3.44
CA ASP A 105 7.81 -15.83 -3.21
C ASP A 105 7.49 -16.24 -1.78
N TYR A 106 7.85 -15.39 -0.82
CA TYR A 106 7.59 -15.65 0.61
C TYR A 106 6.10 -15.61 0.92
N VAL A 107 5.38 -14.56 0.48
CA VAL A 107 3.94 -14.44 0.74
C VAL A 107 3.16 -15.50 -0.03
N ASN A 108 3.53 -15.78 -1.27
CA ASN A 108 3.00 -16.85 -2.11
C ASN A 108 1.47 -17.01 -2.04
N GLY A 109 0.74 -15.90 -2.10
CA GLY A 109 -0.73 -15.88 -2.08
C GLY A 109 -1.38 -16.21 -0.73
N ARG A 110 -0.62 -16.41 0.35
CA ARG A 110 -1.16 -16.72 1.70
C ARG A 110 -2.05 -15.61 2.26
N THR A 111 -1.84 -14.37 1.80
CA THR A 111 -2.67 -13.21 2.13
C THR A 111 -2.66 -12.19 0.99
N GLY A 112 -3.53 -11.17 1.06
CA GLY A 112 -3.57 -10.10 0.07
C GLY A 112 -2.45 -9.06 0.30
N LEU A 113 -1.87 -8.57 -0.81
CA LEU A 113 -0.83 -7.54 -0.82
C LEU A 113 -1.37 -6.21 -1.34
N LEU A 114 -1.29 -5.16 -0.53
CA LEU A 114 -1.48 -3.78 -0.96
C LEU A 114 -0.11 -3.16 -1.21
N ILE A 115 0.23 -2.92 -2.48
CA ILE A 115 1.57 -2.53 -2.91
C ILE A 115 1.60 -1.02 -3.16
N GLU A 116 2.36 -0.28 -2.36
CA GLU A 116 2.64 1.13 -2.62
C GLU A 116 3.82 1.28 -3.58
N ILE A 117 3.58 1.97 -4.70
CA ILE A 117 4.65 2.37 -5.62
C ILE A 117 5.28 3.66 -5.11
N LYS A 118 6.55 3.58 -4.67
CA LYS A 118 7.34 4.72 -4.18
C LYS A 118 8.02 5.43 -5.34
N THR A 119 7.31 6.34 -6.00
CA THR A 119 7.86 7.21 -7.04
C THR A 119 6.95 8.41 -7.25
N TYR A 120 7.52 9.52 -7.73
CA TYR A 120 6.71 10.69 -8.06
C TYR A 120 6.57 10.93 -9.57
N VAL A 121 7.52 10.50 -10.39
CA VAL A 121 7.60 10.92 -11.80
C VAL A 121 7.87 9.76 -12.78
N ARG A 122 8.56 8.69 -12.34
CA ARG A 122 9.05 7.65 -13.26
C ARG A 122 8.02 6.51 -13.40
N THR A 123 7.74 6.08 -14.63
CA THR A 123 6.91 4.90 -14.89
C THR A 123 7.69 3.59 -14.77
N ARG A 124 9.03 3.64 -14.83
CA ARG A 124 9.87 2.45 -14.83
C ARG A 124 9.60 1.51 -13.65
N VAL A 125 9.43 2.06 -12.45
CA VAL A 125 9.08 1.25 -11.26
C VAL A 125 7.72 0.56 -11.44
N ALA A 126 6.72 1.24 -12.01
CA ALA A 126 5.40 0.65 -12.28
C ALA A 126 5.49 -0.49 -13.32
N GLU A 127 6.32 -0.32 -14.35
CA GLU A 127 6.61 -1.33 -15.38
C GLU A 127 7.25 -2.57 -14.75
N ARG A 128 8.30 -2.39 -13.96
CA ARG A 128 9.02 -3.48 -13.31
C ARG A 128 8.15 -4.26 -12.31
N ILE A 129 7.33 -3.53 -11.52
CA ILE A 129 6.37 -4.17 -10.60
C ILE A 129 5.35 -5.00 -11.40
N ALA A 130 4.83 -4.49 -12.51
CA ALA A 130 3.87 -5.23 -13.34
C ALA A 130 4.51 -6.49 -13.95
N GLU A 131 5.78 -6.41 -14.40
CA GLU A 131 6.54 -7.56 -14.89
C GLU A 131 6.71 -8.63 -13.81
N ALA A 132 7.10 -8.25 -12.58
CA ALA A 132 7.27 -9.19 -11.46
C ALA A 132 5.94 -9.86 -11.06
N LEU A 133 4.81 -9.16 -11.19
CA LEU A 133 3.48 -9.66 -10.83
C LEU A 133 2.81 -10.52 -11.92
N ASP A 134 3.38 -10.63 -13.12
CA ASP A 134 2.76 -11.35 -14.25
C ASP A 134 2.45 -12.83 -13.91
N ASN A 135 3.31 -13.46 -13.13
CA ASN A 135 3.17 -14.85 -12.69
C ASN A 135 2.66 -15.02 -11.25
N TYR A 136 2.44 -13.93 -10.51
CA TYR A 136 1.99 -13.99 -9.13
C TYR A 136 0.51 -14.41 -9.06
N GLN A 137 0.22 -15.45 -8.25
CA GLN A 137 -1.13 -16.02 -8.16
C GLN A 137 -1.95 -15.48 -6.96
N GLY A 138 -1.33 -14.68 -6.09
CA GLY A 138 -1.99 -14.08 -4.93
C GLY A 138 -2.87 -12.88 -5.28
N ASN A 139 -3.70 -12.48 -4.35
CA ASN A 139 -4.47 -11.24 -4.44
C ASN A 139 -3.55 -10.04 -4.21
N TYR A 140 -3.63 -9.03 -5.07
CA TYR A 140 -2.91 -7.78 -4.88
C TYR A 140 -3.67 -6.57 -5.42
N ALA A 141 -3.33 -5.42 -4.90
CA ALA A 141 -3.79 -4.11 -5.37
C ALA A 141 -2.62 -3.12 -5.33
N ILE A 142 -2.69 -2.10 -6.16
CA ILE A 142 -1.66 -1.06 -6.26
C ILE A 142 -2.16 0.23 -5.65
N GLN A 143 -1.31 0.92 -4.89
CA GLN A 143 -1.58 2.30 -4.48
C GLN A 143 -0.36 3.18 -4.69
N SER A 144 -0.55 4.49 -4.84
CA SER A 144 0.55 5.44 -4.96
C SER A 144 0.09 6.88 -4.73
N PHE A 145 1.02 7.73 -4.28
CA PHE A 145 0.89 9.19 -4.39
C PHE A 145 1.16 9.70 -5.81
N SER A 146 1.73 8.88 -6.70
CA SER A 146 2.11 9.23 -8.06
C SER A 146 0.97 9.02 -9.06
N PRO A 147 0.32 10.10 -9.56
CA PRO A 147 -0.66 9.98 -10.63
C PRO A 147 -0.09 9.37 -11.90
N THR A 148 1.20 9.58 -12.15
CA THR A 148 1.91 9.04 -13.33
C THR A 148 1.97 7.52 -13.29
N ALA A 149 2.38 6.94 -12.16
CA ALA A 149 2.42 5.49 -11.97
C ALA A 149 1.03 4.86 -12.08
N LEU A 150 0.02 5.46 -11.42
CA LEU A 150 -1.36 4.97 -11.49
C LEU A 150 -1.98 5.09 -12.88
N SER A 151 -1.69 6.17 -13.62
CA SER A 151 -2.13 6.32 -15.00
C SER A 151 -1.51 5.28 -15.91
N TRP A 152 -0.24 4.94 -15.67
CA TRP A 152 0.44 3.86 -16.39
C TRP A 152 -0.27 2.51 -16.13
N TYR A 153 -0.54 2.14 -14.86
CA TYR A 153 -1.26 0.92 -14.50
C TYR A 153 -2.65 0.88 -15.14
N ARG A 154 -3.43 1.96 -15.05
CA ARG A 154 -4.77 2.02 -15.64
C ARG A 154 -4.76 1.76 -17.14
N LYS A 155 -3.71 2.22 -17.83
CA LYS A 155 -3.55 2.05 -19.27
C LYS A 155 -3.07 0.64 -19.67
N HIS A 156 -2.12 0.05 -18.93
CA HIS A 156 -1.42 -1.15 -19.35
C HIS A 156 -1.90 -2.42 -18.64
N VAL A 157 -2.40 -2.29 -17.41
CA VAL A 157 -2.91 -3.41 -16.58
C VAL A 157 -4.28 -3.05 -15.98
N PRO A 158 -5.30 -2.78 -16.82
CA PRO A 158 -6.56 -2.16 -16.39
C PRO A 158 -7.41 -3.02 -15.44
N THR A 159 -7.11 -4.29 -15.30
CA THR A 159 -7.83 -5.23 -14.44
C THR A 159 -7.34 -5.24 -12.99
N VAL A 160 -6.15 -4.68 -12.73
CA VAL A 160 -5.61 -4.56 -11.37
C VAL A 160 -6.29 -3.41 -10.64
N PRO A 161 -6.78 -3.65 -9.40
CA PRO A 161 -7.32 -2.57 -8.57
C PRO A 161 -6.23 -1.54 -8.25
N ILE A 162 -6.53 -0.27 -8.52
CA ILE A 162 -5.61 0.82 -8.22
C ILE A 162 -6.24 1.85 -7.30
N GLY A 163 -5.46 2.34 -6.34
CA GLY A 163 -5.86 3.35 -5.37
C GLY A 163 -4.98 4.59 -5.39
N ILE A 164 -5.59 5.75 -5.20
CA ILE A 164 -4.87 7.01 -4.97
C ILE A 164 -4.59 7.14 -3.48
N LEU A 165 -3.31 7.30 -3.10
CA LEU A 165 -2.92 7.77 -1.78
C LEU A 165 -3.12 9.29 -1.68
N ALA A 166 -3.77 9.75 -0.62
CA ALA A 166 -3.97 11.16 -0.36
C ALA A 166 -3.89 11.46 1.14
N SER A 167 -3.14 12.52 1.50
CA SER A 167 -3.02 12.98 2.88
C SER A 167 -4.06 14.05 3.20
N ASP A 168 -3.71 15.30 3.12
CA ASP A 168 -4.52 16.45 3.53
C ASP A 168 -5.10 17.27 2.36
N VAL A 169 -4.64 17.02 1.13
CA VAL A 169 -5.07 17.79 -0.07
C VAL A 169 -6.19 17.08 -0.80
N VAL A 170 -7.42 17.29 -0.37
CA VAL A 170 -8.61 16.74 -1.04
C VAL A 170 -8.66 17.16 -2.52
N SER A 171 -8.22 18.36 -2.86
CA SER A 171 -8.20 18.86 -4.24
C SER A 171 -7.30 18.04 -5.16
N PHE A 172 -6.17 17.51 -4.66
CA PHE A 172 -5.26 16.68 -5.43
C PHE A 172 -5.92 15.34 -5.80
N ALA A 173 -6.45 14.61 -4.82
CA ALA A 173 -7.17 13.35 -5.08
C ALA A 173 -8.37 13.56 -6.04
N LEU A 174 -9.10 14.68 -5.89
CA LEU A 174 -10.20 15.03 -6.76
C LEU A 174 -9.79 15.31 -8.20
N TYR A 175 -8.70 16.03 -8.39
CA TYR A 175 -8.21 16.39 -9.72
C TYR A 175 -7.80 15.14 -10.53
N TRP A 176 -7.02 14.24 -9.93
CA TRP A 176 -6.51 13.07 -10.60
C TRP A 176 -7.53 11.93 -10.73
N SER A 177 -8.45 11.79 -9.78
CA SER A 177 -9.43 10.70 -9.78
C SER A 177 -10.32 10.68 -11.04
N ASN A 178 -10.65 11.82 -11.63
CA ASN A 178 -11.43 11.88 -12.87
C ASN A 178 -10.70 11.27 -14.07
N ARG A 179 -9.36 11.32 -14.09
CA ARG A 179 -8.52 10.77 -15.17
C ARG A 179 -8.14 9.32 -14.93
N ILE A 180 -7.73 9.01 -13.69
CA ILE A 180 -7.22 7.68 -13.30
C ILE A 180 -8.38 6.71 -13.10
N ARG A 181 -9.55 7.18 -12.63
CA ARG A 181 -10.70 6.36 -12.24
C ARG A 181 -10.29 5.27 -11.25
N PRO A 182 -9.79 5.65 -10.07
CA PRO A 182 -9.32 4.70 -9.08
C PRO A 182 -10.45 3.83 -8.56
N ASP A 183 -10.13 2.60 -8.18
CA ASP A 183 -11.05 1.65 -7.57
C ASP A 183 -11.28 1.99 -6.09
N PHE A 184 -10.29 2.62 -5.46
CA PHE A 184 -10.36 3.11 -4.07
C PHE A 184 -9.48 4.35 -3.87
N ILE A 185 -9.68 5.03 -2.74
CA ILE A 185 -8.79 6.09 -2.25
C ILE A 185 -8.31 5.68 -0.87
N SER A 186 -6.99 5.63 -0.68
CA SER A 186 -6.36 5.50 0.63
C SER A 186 -6.15 6.89 1.23
N TYR A 187 -6.89 7.23 2.29
CA TYR A 187 -6.93 8.58 2.83
C TYR A 187 -6.50 8.64 4.29
N MET A 188 -5.72 9.69 4.65
CA MET A 188 -5.21 9.89 6.00
C MET A 188 -6.34 10.02 7.02
N VAL A 189 -6.35 9.15 8.04
CA VAL A 189 -7.44 9.04 9.02
C VAL A 189 -7.66 10.31 9.84
N SER A 190 -6.59 11.05 10.16
CA SER A 190 -6.70 12.32 10.91
C SER A 190 -7.60 13.33 10.19
N ASN A 191 -7.59 13.30 8.86
CA ASN A 191 -8.30 14.21 7.98
C ASN A 191 -9.70 13.72 7.55
N LEU A 192 -10.11 12.50 7.91
CA LEU A 192 -11.45 11.99 7.63
C LEU A 192 -12.51 12.70 8.47
N ASN A 193 -13.59 13.10 7.80
CA ASN A 193 -14.83 13.65 8.40
C ASN A 193 -15.97 13.51 7.38
N ASP A 194 -17.21 13.82 7.78
CA ASP A 194 -18.41 13.69 6.93
C ASP A 194 -18.25 14.38 5.57
N ARG A 195 -17.82 15.65 5.57
CA ARG A 195 -17.69 16.44 4.34
C ARG A 195 -16.67 15.84 3.36
N ARG A 196 -15.48 15.48 3.86
CA ARG A 196 -14.41 14.88 3.04
C ARG A 196 -14.81 13.51 2.53
N SER A 197 -15.41 12.67 3.36
CA SER A 197 -15.88 11.35 2.97
C SER A 197 -16.93 11.39 1.85
N ILE A 198 -17.86 12.33 1.89
CA ILE A 198 -18.84 12.53 0.80
C ILE A 198 -18.12 12.88 -0.50
N VAL A 199 -17.15 13.80 -0.45
CA VAL A 199 -16.37 14.22 -1.62
C VAL A 199 -15.55 13.06 -2.19
N LEU A 200 -14.84 12.30 -1.34
CA LEU A 200 -14.03 11.16 -1.76
C LEU A 200 -14.88 10.08 -2.43
N ARG A 201 -16.04 9.76 -1.85
CA ARG A 201 -16.97 8.75 -2.41
C ARG A 201 -17.61 9.15 -3.74
N GLY A 202 -17.68 10.44 -4.03
CA GLY A 202 -18.06 10.94 -5.36
C GLY A 202 -16.99 10.70 -6.43
N LYS A 203 -15.77 10.26 -6.05
CA LYS A 203 -14.61 10.11 -6.94
C LYS A 203 -14.06 8.69 -7.00
N ALA A 204 -14.28 7.88 -5.96
CA ALA A 204 -13.99 6.47 -5.93
C ALA A 204 -15.04 5.72 -5.11
N PRO A 205 -15.36 4.45 -5.48
CA PRO A 205 -16.41 3.69 -4.81
C PRO A 205 -16.07 3.30 -3.37
N LYS A 206 -14.78 3.24 -3.02
CA LYS A 206 -14.29 2.74 -1.74
C LYS A 206 -13.20 3.63 -1.15
N VAL A 207 -13.11 3.64 0.18
CA VAL A 207 -12.09 4.37 0.95
C VAL A 207 -11.38 3.41 1.90
N LEU A 208 -10.05 3.44 1.91
CA LEU A 208 -9.19 2.88 2.96
C LEU A 208 -8.70 4.02 3.85
N ALA A 209 -8.63 3.82 5.15
CA ALA A 209 -8.10 4.82 6.08
C ALA A 209 -6.70 4.45 6.55
N TRP A 210 -5.73 5.37 6.44
CA TRP A 210 -4.34 5.19 6.91
C TRP A 210 -3.83 6.41 7.68
N THR A 211 -2.85 6.33 8.56
CA THR A 211 -2.46 5.14 9.26
C THR A 211 -3.20 5.11 10.58
N VAL A 212 -3.86 4.02 10.88
CA VAL A 212 -4.65 3.85 12.11
C VAL A 212 -3.75 3.24 13.18
N THR A 213 -3.49 3.99 14.25
CA THR A 213 -2.47 3.62 15.25
C THR A 213 -3.04 3.28 16.63
N ASN A 214 -4.35 3.33 16.79
CA ASN A 214 -5.00 3.00 18.07
C ASN A 214 -6.51 2.76 17.88
N PRO A 215 -7.20 2.16 18.88
CA PRO A 215 -8.64 1.86 18.79
C PRO A 215 -9.55 3.08 18.66
N ILE A 216 -9.14 4.27 19.11
CA ILE A 216 -9.94 5.49 18.95
C ILE A 216 -9.96 5.92 17.47
N LEU A 217 -8.78 5.92 16.83
CA LEU A 217 -8.68 6.19 15.39
C LEU A 217 -9.34 5.09 14.56
N GLU A 218 -9.29 3.83 14.99
CA GLU A 218 -10.01 2.74 14.35
C GLU A 218 -11.52 2.99 14.32
N LYS A 219 -12.11 3.33 15.47
CA LYS A 219 -13.53 3.67 15.57
C LYS A 219 -13.91 4.82 14.64
N LYS A 220 -13.08 5.86 14.58
CA LYS A 220 -13.25 6.97 13.64
C LYS A 220 -13.17 6.48 12.19
N ALA A 221 -12.12 5.74 11.84
CA ALA A 221 -11.89 5.24 10.48
C ALA A 221 -13.06 4.41 9.97
N ARG A 222 -13.54 3.46 10.77
CA ARG A 222 -14.66 2.56 10.41
C ARG A 222 -16.00 3.26 10.23
N SER A 223 -16.14 4.52 10.68
CA SER A 223 -17.33 5.35 10.40
C SER A 223 -17.28 5.98 9.00
N TYR A 224 -16.12 6.01 8.35
CA TYR A 224 -15.89 6.73 7.10
C TYR A 224 -15.27 5.91 5.97
N ALA A 225 -14.60 4.81 6.29
CA ALA A 225 -13.86 3.99 5.34
C ALA A 225 -14.31 2.53 5.40
N GLU A 226 -14.18 1.82 4.29
CA GLU A 226 -14.51 0.39 4.20
C GLU A 226 -13.51 -0.48 4.94
N ASN A 227 -12.23 -0.07 4.99
CA ASN A 227 -11.20 -0.80 5.70
C ASN A 227 -10.11 0.14 6.21
N ILE A 228 -9.16 -0.41 6.97
CA ILE A 228 -8.07 0.30 7.62
C ILE A 228 -6.72 -0.28 7.25
N ILE A 229 -5.72 0.61 7.15
CA ILE A 229 -4.30 0.28 7.16
C ILE A 229 -3.79 0.70 8.54
N PHE A 230 -3.30 -0.26 9.33
CA PHE A 230 -3.02 -0.08 10.76
C PHE A 230 -1.58 -0.42 11.15
N GLU A 231 -1.11 0.18 12.24
CA GLU A 231 0.16 -0.16 12.89
C GLU A 231 0.12 0.12 14.40
N GLY A 232 1.05 -0.47 15.17
CA GLY A 232 1.28 -0.16 16.58
C GLY A 232 0.23 -0.72 17.56
N TYR A 233 -0.81 -1.41 17.07
CA TYR A 233 -1.80 -2.11 17.90
C TYR A 233 -2.41 -3.28 17.13
N LEU A 234 -3.22 -4.11 17.77
CA LEU A 234 -3.91 -5.23 17.12
C LEU A 234 -5.41 -4.94 17.02
N PRO A 235 -5.95 -4.68 15.82
CA PRO A 235 -7.39 -4.60 15.60
C PRO A 235 -8.04 -5.99 15.63
N ASP A 236 -9.34 -6.06 15.87
CA ASP A 236 -10.09 -7.29 15.62
C ASP A 236 -10.11 -7.59 14.11
N PRO A 237 -9.57 -8.74 13.67
CA PRO A 237 -9.51 -9.10 12.26
C PRO A 237 -10.89 -9.25 11.60
N ASN A 238 -11.95 -9.46 12.41
CA ASN A 238 -13.32 -9.61 11.94
C ASN A 238 -14.18 -8.35 12.07
N ALA A 239 -13.63 -7.26 12.65
CA ALA A 239 -14.38 -6.03 12.82
C ALA A 239 -14.77 -5.42 11.46
N LYS A 240 -16.05 -5.11 11.30
CA LYS A 240 -16.59 -4.51 10.08
C LYS A 240 -16.78 -3.00 10.23
N SER A 241 -16.61 -2.30 9.11
CA SER A 241 -16.94 -0.87 9.04
C SER A 241 -18.44 -0.64 9.05
N VAL A 242 -18.87 0.36 9.82
CA VAL A 242 -20.25 0.83 9.86
C VAL A 242 -20.25 2.28 9.39
N ILE A 243 -20.41 2.45 8.09
CA ILE A 243 -20.31 3.78 7.46
C ILE A 243 -21.58 4.58 7.77
N ASN A 244 -21.42 5.60 8.58
CA ASN A 244 -22.51 6.47 9.03
C ASN A 244 -22.23 7.94 8.68
N ILE A 245 -22.28 8.24 7.39
CA ILE A 245 -22.05 9.60 6.89
C ILE A 245 -23.36 10.36 6.91
N LYS A 246 -23.47 11.35 7.78
CA LYS A 246 -24.62 12.26 7.78
C LYS A 246 -24.63 13.04 6.47
N LYS A 247 -25.70 12.92 5.69
CA LYS A 247 -25.94 13.76 4.50
C LYS A 247 -26.16 15.21 4.95
N THR A 248 -25.08 15.92 5.22
CA THR A 248 -25.16 17.37 5.38
C THR A 248 -25.48 17.95 4.00
N ARG A 249 -26.60 18.62 3.85
CA ARG A 249 -26.89 19.37 2.62
C ARG A 249 -25.70 20.30 2.37
N LEU A 250 -24.99 20.06 1.28
CA LEU A 250 -24.06 21.04 0.74
C LEU A 250 -24.89 22.23 0.29
N ILE A 251 -24.91 23.29 1.12
CA ILE A 251 -25.44 24.61 0.75
C ILE A 251 -24.42 25.28 -0.16
#